data_391ed6d8931244553db703bc7bbf4c4c
#
_entry.id   391ed6d8931244553db703bc7bbf4c4c
#
_cell.length_a   1.000
_cell.length_b   1.000
_cell.length_c   1.000
_cell.angle_alpha   90.00
_cell.angle_beta   90.00
_cell.angle_gamma   90.00
#
_symmetry.space_group_name_H-M   'P 1'
#
loop_
_entity.id
_entity.type
_entity.pdbx_description
1 polymer ?
#
loop_
_entity_poly.entity_id
_entity_poly.type
_entity_poly.pdbx_seq_one_letter_code
_entity_poly.pdbx_strand_id
1 'polypeptide(L)'
;MSWRTHQRTTFLVASGLSTAGSFAGLTAKGWILMDGSGNALVLALHFAVLALPALLVSGPAGVATDKLGCEAVLIRSQWGLFAAGMLGAIAIPLSKGDLQVILLLLSTLLVGIASAYELTARNKYCALLVEGPQQLAPYLTSFSVVFNVGKLVGPPLGGWLLAWTGAGTALAIDAATYLIPIASVLWLLHPNRGLEQRSVAGASSGLRAAWRGSGPVLRHVLIYTALACLLGFFHPGLAPLMARDLLGPSPQALGLFTSVLAAGSISGGLVLQRHSRWLSQRPGLLLGSCTLITATAQLVMAAYSSPKTVGIGMAATFALGAGTASLLAGVNLISQVGSSMAIRGRMAGLGQIAFLGGGGLSGLLAAAMSLTLGLQGTFAVLGAAGFALGLQELISRRSLRLKLRSV
;
A
#
# COMPACT_ATOMS: atom_id res chain seq x y z
N MET A 1 5.35 -23.21 23.93
CA MET A 1 5.30 -22.75 22.51
C MET A 1 6.23 -23.65 21.69
N SER A 2 5.76 -24.28 20.60
CA SER A 2 6.62 -25.18 19.82
C SER A 2 7.73 -24.32 19.14
N TRP A 3 8.91 -24.93 18.94
CA TRP A 3 10.05 -24.27 18.25
C TRP A 3 9.67 -23.66 16.89
N ARG A 4 8.79 -24.30 16.13
CA ARG A 4 8.27 -23.80 14.86
C ARG A 4 7.35 -22.59 15.00
N THR A 5 6.58 -22.51 16.09
CA THR A 5 5.79 -21.30 16.40
C THR A 5 6.71 -20.10 16.62
N HIS A 6 7.84 -20.31 17.28
CA HIS A 6 8.85 -19.28 17.50
C HIS A 6 9.43 -18.78 16.17
N GLN A 7 9.80 -19.65 15.24
CA GLN A 7 10.30 -19.26 13.92
C GLN A 7 9.31 -18.44 13.12
N ARG A 8 8.04 -18.85 13.08
CA ARG A 8 6.97 -18.09 12.40
C ARG A 8 6.82 -16.68 12.97
N THR A 9 6.81 -16.56 14.29
CA THR A 9 6.73 -15.26 14.96
C THR A 9 7.96 -14.41 14.70
N THR A 10 9.16 -14.98 14.73
CA THR A 10 10.42 -14.28 14.44
C THR A 10 10.40 -13.69 13.03
N PHE A 11 10.03 -14.49 12.02
CA PHE A 11 9.98 -14.00 10.65
C PHE A 11 8.88 -12.94 10.44
N LEU A 12 7.73 -13.12 11.10
CA LEU A 12 6.63 -12.16 11.06
C LEU A 12 7.05 -10.80 11.65
N VAL A 13 7.70 -10.81 12.82
CA VAL A 13 8.17 -9.57 13.47
C VAL A 13 9.29 -8.92 12.66
N ALA A 14 10.28 -9.68 12.18
CA ALA A 14 11.37 -9.17 11.36
C ALA A 14 10.86 -8.49 10.09
N SER A 15 9.92 -9.13 9.39
CA SER A 15 9.29 -8.56 8.19
C SER A 15 8.42 -7.36 8.51
N GLY A 16 7.73 -7.35 9.66
CA GLY A 16 6.92 -6.22 10.12
C GLY A 16 7.76 -4.97 10.40
N LEU A 17 8.88 -5.12 11.10
CA LEU A 17 9.82 -4.04 11.37
C LEU A 17 10.42 -3.47 10.07
N SER A 18 10.84 -4.35 9.16
CA SER A 18 11.35 -3.94 7.85
C SER A 18 10.28 -3.21 7.02
N THR A 19 9.03 -3.67 7.06
CA THR A 19 7.92 -3.00 6.39
C THR A 19 7.66 -1.61 6.97
N ALA A 20 7.65 -1.47 8.28
CA ALA A 20 7.49 -0.17 8.94
C ALA A 20 8.62 0.79 8.57
N GLY A 21 9.88 0.31 8.53
CA GLY A 21 11.04 1.06 8.03
C GLY A 21 10.84 1.52 6.60
N SER A 22 10.45 0.62 5.69
CA SER A 22 10.23 0.94 4.27
C SER A 22 9.21 2.06 4.07
N PHE A 23 8.09 2.01 4.80
CA PHE A 23 7.08 3.07 4.73
C PHE A 23 7.52 4.36 5.42
N ALA A 24 8.36 4.27 6.46
CA ALA A 24 8.99 5.44 7.08
C ALA A 24 9.94 6.13 6.11
N GLY A 25 10.84 5.39 5.46
CA GLY A 25 11.77 5.91 4.46
C GLY A 25 11.08 6.49 3.24
N LEU A 26 10.01 5.84 2.77
CA LEU A 26 9.19 6.35 1.67
C LEU A 26 8.57 7.72 2.01
N THR A 27 8.05 7.87 3.21
CA THR A 27 7.45 9.13 3.69
C THR A 27 8.51 10.20 3.87
N ALA A 28 9.66 9.85 4.44
CA ALA A 28 10.79 10.77 4.59
C ALA A 28 11.31 11.26 3.22
N LYS A 29 11.49 10.37 2.23
CA LYS A 29 11.86 10.75 0.86
C LYS A 29 10.83 11.69 0.23
N GLY A 30 9.54 11.41 0.41
CA GLY A 30 8.47 12.29 -0.06
C GLY A 30 8.60 13.72 0.48
N TRP A 31 8.89 13.87 1.77
CA TRP A 31 9.13 15.18 2.38
C TRP A 31 10.37 15.88 1.80
N ILE A 32 11.50 15.16 1.71
CA ILE A 32 12.74 15.71 1.17
C ILE A 32 12.56 16.18 -0.27
N LEU A 33 11.86 15.41 -1.08
CA LEU A 33 11.54 15.77 -2.47
C LEU A 33 10.63 16.99 -2.54
N MET A 34 9.66 17.14 -1.62
CA MET A 34 8.81 18.31 -1.55
C MET A 34 9.60 19.55 -1.14
N ASP A 35 10.42 19.44 -0.09
CA ASP A 35 11.20 20.54 0.45
C ASP A 35 12.23 21.06 -0.58
N GLY A 36 12.85 20.12 -1.33
CA GLY A 36 13.83 20.45 -2.36
C GLY A 36 13.25 20.94 -3.69
N SER A 37 12.10 20.45 -4.13
CA SER A 37 11.53 20.77 -5.45
C SER A 37 10.28 21.67 -5.40
N GLY A 38 9.53 21.62 -4.30
CA GLY A 38 8.21 22.28 -4.20
C GLY A 38 7.16 21.77 -5.21
N ASN A 39 7.46 20.71 -5.97
CA ASN A 39 6.69 20.29 -7.14
C ASN A 39 5.85 19.04 -6.83
N ALA A 40 4.52 19.20 -6.90
CA ALA A 40 3.58 18.09 -6.70
C ALA A 40 3.79 16.92 -7.68
N LEU A 41 4.24 17.21 -8.91
CA LEU A 41 4.51 16.18 -9.92
C LEU A 41 5.69 15.29 -9.53
N VAL A 42 6.75 15.85 -8.92
CA VAL A 42 7.89 15.08 -8.39
C VAL A 42 7.44 14.14 -7.28
N LEU A 43 6.55 14.61 -6.39
CA LEU A 43 5.96 13.76 -5.35
C LEU A 43 5.12 12.62 -5.93
N ALA A 44 4.27 12.93 -6.90
CA ALA A 44 3.46 11.91 -7.56
C ALA A 44 4.31 10.90 -8.31
N LEU A 45 5.37 11.36 -8.99
CA LEU A 45 6.34 10.51 -9.68
C LEU A 45 7.06 9.58 -8.70
N HIS A 46 7.44 10.08 -7.51
CA HIS A 46 8.04 9.26 -6.45
C HIS A 46 7.19 8.03 -6.10
N PHE A 47 5.87 8.20 -5.94
CA PHE A 47 4.96 7.08 -5.69
C PHE A 47 4.69 6.22 -6.91
N ALA A 48 4.64 6.81 -8.09
CA ALA A 48 4.46 6.07 -9.34
C ALA A 48 5.65 5.14 -9.63
N VAL A 49 6.88 5.62 -9.49
CA VAL A 49 8.09 4.81 -9.71
C VAL A 49 8.28 3.72 -8.66
N LEU A 50 7.67 3.85 -7.47
CA LEU A 50 7.59 2.77 -6.49
C LEU A 50 6.61 1.67 -6.93
N ALA A 51 5.42 2.05 -7.42
CA ALA A 51 4.31 1.15 -7.67
C ALA A 51 4.40 0.46 -9.05
N LEU A 52 4.82 1.17 -10.08
CA LEU A 52 4.88 0.66 -11.45
C LEU A 52 5.77 -0.58 -11.64
N PRO A 53 6.97 -0.67 -11.03
CA PRO A 53 7.80 -1.87 -11.16
C PRO A 53 7.10 -3.14 -10.68
N ALA A 54 6.29 -3.07 -9.65
CA ALA A 54 5.56 -4.23 -9.14
C ALA A 54 4.65 -4.85 -10.21
N LEU A 55 4.05 -4.03 -11.09
CA LEU A 55 3.22 -4.51 -12.20
C LEU A 55 4.04 -5.18 -13.30
N LEU A 56 5.24 -4.67 -13.58
CA LEU A 56 6.08 -5.12 -14.69
C LEU A 56 6.94 -6.34 -14.32
N VAL A 57 7.50 -6.36 -13.09
CA VAL A 57 8.49 -7.38 -12.72
C VAL A 57 7.92 -8.51 -11.85
N SER A 58 6.64 -8.51 -11.50
CA SER A 58 6.03 -9.61 -10.71
C SER A 58 6.12 -10.97 -11.41
N GLY A 59 5.98 -11.01 -12.74
CA GLY A 59 6.17 -12.23 -13.55
C GLY A 59 7.61 -12.75 -13.47
N PRO A 60 8.61 -11.96 -13.88
CA PRO A 60 10.03 -12.29 -13.72
C PRO A 60 10.42 -12.68 -12.29
N ALA A 61 9.89 -12.00 -11.26
CA ALA A 61 10.15 -12.34 -9.87
C ALA A 61 9.65 -13.75 -9.51
N GLY A 62 8.46 -14.13 -10.00
CA GLY A 62 7.95 -15.49 -9.85
C GLY A 62 8.88 -16.53 -10.47
N VAL A 63 9.31 -16.32 -11.72
CA VAL A 63 10.24 -17.23 -12.42
C VAL A 63 11.59 -17.32 -11.70
N ALA A 64 12.14 -16.18 -11.24
CA ALA A 64 13.39 -16.18 -10.48
C ALA A 64 13.27 -16.97 -9.17
N THR A 65 12.15 -16.80 -8.47
CA THR A 65 11.88 -17.54 -7.22
C THR A 65 11.72 -19.03 -7.45
N ASP A 66 11.16 -19.46 -8.60
CA ASP A 66 11.03 -20.86 -8.95
C ASP A 66 12.38 -21.51 -9.35
N LYS A 67 13.26 -20.74 -10.01
CA LYS A 67 14.57 -21.24 -10.49
C LYS A 67 15.66 -21.23 -9.41
N LEU A 68 15.73 -20.15 -8.63
CA LEU A 68 16.81 -19.92 -7.68
C LEU A 68 16.47 -20.35 -6.24
N GLY A 69 15.19 -20.65 -5.99
CA GLY A 69 14.66 -20.89 -4.65
C GLY A 69 14.24 -19.61 -3.94
N CYS A 70 13.18 -19.70 -3.12
CA CYS A 70 12.59 -18.53 -2.49
C CYS A 70 13.51 -17.88 -1.43
N GLU A 71 14.31 -18.66 -0.72
CA GLU A 71 15.26 -18.17 0.29
C GLU A 71 16.36 -17.31 -0.35
N ALA A 72 16.96 -17.78 -1.44
CA ALA A 72 18.02 -17.05 -2.15
C ALA A 72 17.50 -15.73 -2.75
N VAL A 73 16.29 -15.76 -3.35
CA VAL A 73 15.67 -14.55 -3.91
C VAL A 73 15.29 -13.58 -2.79
N LEU A 74 14.77 -14.06 -1.66
CA LEU A 74 14.42 -13.24 -0.49
C LEU A 74 15.66 -12.50 0.04
N ILE A 75 16.77 -13.20 0.27
CA ILE A 75 18.01 -12.59 0.77
C ILE A 75 18.55 -11.57 -0.24
N ARG A 76 18.61 -11.92 -1.54
CA ARG A 76 19.11 -11.01 -2.59
C ARG A 76 18.24 -9.75 -2.72
N SER A 77 16.92 -9.90 -2.64
CA SER A 77 16.00 -8.76 -2.71
C SER A 77 16.13 -7.85 -1.49
N GLN A 78 16.35 -8.40 -0.29
CA GLN A 78 16.61 -7.60 0.91
C GLN A 78 17.95 -6.84 0.83
N TRP A 79 19.01 -7.44 0.28
CA TRP A 79 20.26 -6.72 -0.02
C TRP A 79 20.04 -5.63 -1.08
N GLY A 80 19.20 -5.90 -2.10
CA GLY A 80 18.80 -4.89 -3.08
C GLY A 80 18.07 -3.71 -2.45
N LEU A 81 17.14 -3.98 -1.51
CA LEU A 81 16.44 -2.96 -0.74
C LEU A 81 17.40 -2.14 0.13
N PHE A 82 18.32 -2.80 0.83
CA PHE A 82 19.36 -2.14 1.61
C PHE A 82 20.21 -1.20 0.75
N ALA A 83 20.75 -1.69 -0.36
CA ALA A 83 21.59 -0.90 -1.27
C ALA A 83 20.81 0.28 -1.87
N ALA A 84 19.55 0.06 -2.28
CA ALA A 84 18.68 1.12 -2.80
C ALA A 84 18.34 2.16 -1.72
N GLY A 85 18.08 1.74 -0.48
CA GLY A 85 17.88 2.64 0.66
C GLY A 85 19.12 3.46 0.98
N MET A 86 20.30 2.82 1.01
CA MET A 86 21.60 3.48 1.23
C MET A 86 21.93 4.49 0.11
N LEU A 87 21.59 4.19 -1.14
CA LEU A 87 21.71 5.16 -2.24
C LEU A 87 20.94 6.45 -1.91
N GLY A 88 19.69 6.33 -1.42
CA GLY A 88 18.92 7.48 -0.97
C GLY A 88 19.56 8.23 0.19
N ALA A 89 20.08 7.52 1.19
CA ALA A 89 20.74 8.13 2.35
C ALA A 89 22.02 8.88 1.96
N ILE A 90 22.84 8.29 1.09
CA ILE A 90 24.10 8.85 0.62
C ILE A 90 23.87 10.03 -0.34
N ALA A 91 22.78 10.01 -1.12
CA ALA A 91 22.43 11.11 -2.01
C ALA A 91 22.24 12.45 -1.26
N ILE A 92 21.80 12.43 0.00
CA ILE A 92 21.53 13.64 0.78
C ILE A 92 22.80 14.50 0.97
N PRO A 93 23.90 13.99 1.54
CA PRO A 93 25.11 14.80 1.73
C PRO A 93 25.93 15.04 0.45
N LEU A 94 25.79 14.18 -0.58
CA LEU A 94 26.64 14.22 -1.77
C LEU A 94 26.03 14.99 -2.96
N SER A 95 24.73 15.30 -2.93
CA SER A 95 24.05 15.96 -4.04
C SER A 95 23.08 17.03 -3.57
N LYS A 96 22.77 17.98 -4.47
CA LYS A 96 21.80 19.06 -4.26
C LYS A 96 21.02 19.30 -5.56
N GLY A 97 19.87 19.98 -5.45
CA GLY A 97 19.05 20.35 -6.60
C GLY A 97 18.56 19.13 -7.40
N ASP A 98 18.55 19.24 -8.71
CA ASP A 98 17.99 18.22 -9.61
C ASP A 98 18.70 16.87 -9.50
N LEU A 99 20.01 16.84 -9.28
CA LEU A 99 20.75 15.59 -9.10
C LEU A 99 20.28 14.83 -7.86
N GLN A 100 20.00 15.52 -6.76
CA GLN A 100 19.46 14.90 -5.55
C GLN A 100 18.06 14.31 -5.81
N VAL A 101 17.20 15.04 -6.51
CA VAL A 101 15.86 14.56 -6.91
C VAL A 101 15.98 13.29 -7.76
N ILE A 102 16.84 13.30 -8.78
CA ILE A 102 17.06 12.13 -9.66
C ILE A 102 17.56 10.93 -8.86
N LEU A 103 18.54 11.10 -7.97
CA LEU A 103 19.07 9.99 -7.15
C LEU A 103 18.04 9.43 -6.17
N LEU A 104 17.20 10.28 -5.57
CA LEU A 104 16.12 9.84 -4.70
C LEU A 104 15.02 9.09 -5.45
N LEU A 105 14.67 9.54 -6.66
CA LEU A 105 13.72 8.83 -7.54
C LEU A 105 14.31 7.49 -8.01
N LEU A 106 15.59 7.45 -8.39
CA LEU A 106 16.29 6.22 -8.74
C LEU A 106 16.32 5.24 -7.56
N SER A 107 16.67 5.71 -6.35
CA SER A 107 16.60 4.92 -5.13
C SER A 107 15.20 4.33 -4.94
N THR A 108 14.14 5.12 -5.14
CA THR A 108 12.76 4.65 -5.00
C THR A 108 12.37 3.63 -6.07
N LEU A 109 12.79 3.83 -7.32
CA LEU A 109 12.59 2.87 -8.40
C LEU A 109 13.23 1.50 -8.08
N LEU A 110 14.47 1.52 -7.60
CA LEU A 110 15.19 0.31 -7.19
C LEU A 110 14.52 -0.38 -6.00
N VAL A 111 14.02 0.38 -5.02
CA VAL A 111 13.20 -0.15 -3.93
C VAL A 111 11.93 -0.81 -4.49
N GLY A 112 11.24 -0.19 -5.44
CA GLY A 112 10.04 -0.76 -6.08
C GLY A 112 10.32 -2.09 -6.77
N ILE A 113 11.42 -2.17 -7.53
CA ILE A 113 11.86 -3.41 -8.20
C ILE A 113 12.20 -4.50 -7.17
N ALA A 114 13.05 -4.19 -6.20
CA ALA A 114 13.48 -5.16 -5.20
C ALA A 114 12.30 -5.64 -4.31
N SER A 115 11.35 -4.76 -3.98
CA SER A 115 10.13 -5.10 -3.24
C SER A 115 9.23 -6.08 -3.96
N ALA A 116 9.16 -6.02 -5.31
CA ALA A 116 8.37 -6.97 -6.09
C ALA A 116 8.95 -8.41 -6.03
N TYR A 117 10.28 -8.54 -6.06
CA TYR A 117 10.97 -9.83 -5.85
C TYR A 117 10.81 -10.31 -4.40
N GLU A 118 10.99 -9.40 -3.42
CA GLU A 118 10.85 -9.70 -2.00
C GLU A 118 9.46 -10.25 -1.67
N LEU A 119 8.40 -9.57 -2.11
CA LEU A 119 7.02 -9.98 -1.84
C LEU A 119 6.71 -11.38 -2.38
N THR A 120 7.18 -11.68 -3.59
CA THR A 120 6.99 -12.99 -4.23
C THR A 120 7.74 -14.09 -3.49
N ALA A 121 9.01 -13.85 -3.17
CA ALA A 121 9.86 -14.80 -2.45
C ALA A 121 9.37 -15.02 -1.01
N ARG A 122 8.99 -13.95 -0.30
CA ARG A 122 8.45 -14.01 1.07
C ARG A 122 7.20 -14.88 1.15
N ASN A 123 6.25 -14.70 0.24
CA ASN A 123 5.02 -15.49 0.25
C ASN A 123 5.29 -16.99 0.09
N LYS A 124 6.28 -17.37 -0.74
CA LYS A 124 6.70 -18.76 -0.86
C LYS A 124 7.50 -19.24 0.36
N TYR A 125 8.37 -18.40 0.91
CA TYR A 125 9.15 -18.72 2.09
C TYR A 125 8.26 -19.00 3.30
N CYS A 126 7.13 -18.30 3.44
CA CYS A 126 6.13 -18.57 4.46
C CYS A 126 5.65 -20.04 4.44
N ALA A 127 5.56 -20.65 3.25
CA ALA A 127 5.15 -22.05 3.13
C ALA A 127 6.17 -23.03 3.71
N LEU A 128 7.45 -22.67 3.75
CA LEU A 128 8.52 -23.49 4.33
C LEU A 128 8.57 -23.44 5.86
N LEU A 129 7.91 -22.46 6.48
CA LEU A 129 7.87 -22.27 7.92
C LEU A 129 6.65 -22.90 8.59
N VAL A 130 5.69 -23.41 7.82
CA VAL A 130 4.48 -24.08 8.33
C VAL A 130 4.61 -25.61 8.26
N GLU A 131 3.85 -26.32 9.08
CA GLU A 131 3.90 -27.78 9.15
C GLU A 131 3.04 -28.48 8.09
N GLY A 132 2.10 -27.75 7.52
CA GLY A 132 1.21 -28.28 6.48
C GLY A 132 0.36 -27.20 5.82
N PRO A 133 -0.28 -27.53 4.67
CA PRO A 133 -1.05 -26.60 3.87
C PRO A 133 -2.18 -25.89 4.63
N GLN A 134 -2.73 -26.55 5.66
CA GLN A 134 -3.83 -26.02 6.48
C GLN A 134 -3.40 -24.80 7.32
N GLN A 135 -2.12 -24.72 7.71
CA GLN A 135 -1.56 -23.63 8.50
C GLN A 135 -1.09 -22.45 7.63
N LEU A 136 -0.91 -22.66 6.33
CA LEU A 136 -0.38 -21.65 5.42
C LEU A 136 -1.33 -20.44 5.30
N ALA A 137 -2.61 -20.66 5.06
CA ALA A 137 -3.58 -19.59 4.89
C ALA A 137 -3.72 -18.70 6.16
N PRO A 138 -3.85 -19.25 7.39
CA PRO A 138 -3.83 -18.44 8.61
C PRO A 138 -2.52 -17.67 8.78
N TYR A 139 -1.37 -18.27 8.45
CA TYR A 139 -0.07 -17.61 8.56
C TYR A 139 0.09 -16.44 7.57
N LEU A 140 -0.30 -16.64 6.31
CA LEU A 140 -0.31 -15.54 5.31
C LEU A 140 -1.29 -14.42 5.71
N THR A 141 -2.40 -14.76 6.36
CA THR A 141 -3.32 -13.75 6.91
C THR A 141 -2.65 -12.93 8.01
N SER A 142 -1.92 -13.58 8.92
CA SER A 142 -1.13 -12.87 9.96
C SER A 142 -0.07 -11.97 9.33
N PHE A 143 0.58 -12.42 8.25
CA PHE A 143 1.51 -11.61 7.46
C PHE A 143 0.85 -10.36 6.88
N SER A 144 -0.35 -10.51 6.32
CA SER A 144 -1.11 -9.39 5.79
C SER A 144 -1.47 -8.38 6.89
N VAL A 145 -1.82 -8.84 8.08
CA VAL A 145 -2.08 -7.96 9.24
C VAL A 145 -0.82 -7.18 9.61
N VAL A 146 0.30 -7.86 9.80
CA VAL A 146 1.58 -7.22 10.19
C VAL A 146 2.06 -6.24 9.11
N PHE A 147 1.93 -6.61 7.83
CA PHE A 147 2.23 -5.70 6.71
C PHE A 147 1.38 -4.43 6.76
N ASN A 148 0.07 -4.56 7.01
CA ASN A 148 -0.82 -3.41 7.12
C ASN A 148 -0.50 -2.56 8.36
N VAL A 149 -0.14 -3.16 9.49
CA VAL A 149 0.35 -2.43 10.67
C VAL A 149 1.63 -1.66 10.34
N GLY A 150 2.61 -2.28 9.68
CA GLY A 150 3.83 -1.61 9.23
C GLY A 150 3.54 -0.44 8.29
N LYS A 151 2.60 -0.61 7.36
CA LYS A 151 2.13 0.45 6.45
C LYS A 151 1.45 1.62 7.18
N LEU A 152 0.77 1.34 8.28
CA LEU A 152 0.09 2.37 9.08
C LEU A 152 1.05 3.11 10.01
N VAL A 153 1.98 2.38 10.64
CA VAL A 153 2.93 2.92 11.63
C VAL A 153 4.14 3.58 10.96
N GLY A 154 4.57 3.06 9.80
CA GLY A 154 5.75 3.54 9.08
C GLY A 154 5.71 5.04 8.75
N PRO A 155 4.69 5.56 8.06
CA PRO A 155 4.63 6.98 7.68
C PRO A 155 4.73 7.95 8.86
N PRO A 156 4.01 7.77 9.99
CA PRO A 156 4.23 8.56 11.20
C PRO A 156 5.69 8.51 11.69
N LEU A 157 6.26 7.31 11.78
CA LEU A 157 7.65 7.14 12.19
C LEU A 157 8.61 7.87 11.24
N GLY A 158 8.36 7.85 9.94
CA GLY A 158 9.16 8.56 8.95
C GLY A 158 9.18 10.07 9.17
N GLY A 159 8.04 10.68 9.45
CA GLY A 159 7.94 12.10 9.76
C GLY A 159 8.67 12.47 11.06
N TRP A 160 8.53 11.66 12.12
CA TRP A 160 9.20 11.87 13.39
C TRP A 160 10.71 11.62 13.30
N LEU A 161 11.15 10.52 12.66
CA LEU A 161 12.57 10.23 12.46
C LEU A 161 13.25 11.37 11.69
N LEU A 162 12.63 11.82 10.61
CA LEU A 162 13.14 12.93 9.82
C LEU A 162 13.31 14.20 10.67
N ALA A 163 12.35 14.49 11.55
CA ALA A 163 12.38 15.64 12.43
C ALA A 163 13.48 15.56 13.51
N TRP A 164 13.76 14.36 14.03
CA TRP A 164 14.69 14.18 15.13
C TRP A 164 16.13 13.93 14.67
N THR A 165 16.31 13.22 13.56
CA THR A 165 17.64 12.74 13.14
C THR A 165 18.15 13.39 11.86
N GLY A 166 17.29 14.11 11.14
CA GLY A 166 17.59 14.67 9.83
C GLY A 166 17.47 13.66 8.68
N ALA A 167 17.55 14.19 7.45
CA ALA A 167 17.22 13.46 6.24
C ALA A 167 18.09 12.23 5.97
N GLY A 168 19.42 12.40 5.99
CA GLY A 168 20.36 11.31 5.70
C GLY A 168 20.25 10.17 6.71
N THR A 169 20.21 10.49 8.00
CA THR A 169 20.11 9.50 9.09
C THR A 169 18.77 8.77 9.05
N ALA A 170 17.67 9.47 8.82
CA ALA A 170 16.33 8.84 8.71
C ALA A 170 16.31 7.79 7.58
N LEU A 171 16.90 8.11 6.41
CA LEU A 171 16.99 7.17 5.29
C LEU A 171 17.98 6.03 5.55
N ALA A 172 19.07 6.28 6.29
CA ALA A 172 20.01 5.23 6.69
C ALA A 172 19.37 4.25 7.69
N ILE A 173 18.55 4.73 8.62
CA ILE A 173 17.77 3.88 9.54
C ILE A 173 16.79 3.01 8.75
N ASP A 174 16.05 3.57 7.78
CA ASP A 174 15.21 2.79 6.88
C ASP A 174 16.01 1.67 6.21
N ALA A 175 17.13 2.01 5.55
CA ALA A 175 18.00 1.04 4.90
C ALA A 175 18.44 -0.07 5.88
N ALA A 176 18.84 0.28 7.10
CA ALA A 176 19.29 -0.67 8.11
C ALA A 176 18.18 -1.67 8.51
N THR A 177 16.90 -1.30 8.44
CA THR A 177 15.80 -2.21 8.76
C THR A 177 15.74 -3.43 7.84
N TYR A 178 16.25 -3.35 6.61
CA TYR A 178 16.32 -4.48 5.68
C TYR A 178 17.35 -5.56 6.12
N LEU A 179 18.28 -5.23 7.00
CA LEU A 179 19.22 -6.20 7.57
C LEU A 179 18.53 -7.14 8.57
N ILE A 180 17.40 -6.73 9.17
CA ILE A 180 16.67 -7.52 10.17
C ILE A 180 16.11 -8.83 9.55
N PRO A 181 15.37 -8.81 8.42
CA PRO A 181 14.96 -10.04 7.75
C PRO A 181 16.14 -10.87 7.25
N ILE A 182 17.22 -10.25 6.74
CA ILE A 182 18.43 -10.98 6.33
C ILE A 182 19.00 -11.75 7.52
N ALA A 183 19.24 -11.08 8.64
CA ALA A 183 19.74 -11.70 9.85
C ALA A 183 18.82 -12.81 10.36
N SER A 184 17.50 -12.58 10.32
CA SER A 184 16.54 -13.61 10.76
C SER A 184 16.60 -14.86 9.88
N VAL A 185 16.64 -14.71 8.55
CA VAL A 185 16.70 -15.84 7.62
C VAL A 185 18.02 -16.60 7.70
N LEU A 186 19.15 -15.89 7.83
CA LEU A 186 20.46 -16.53 7.86
C LEU A 186 20.78 -17.22 9.18
N TRP A 187 20.34 -16.68 10.30
CA TRP A 187 20.83 -17.13 11.62
C TRP A 187 19.76 -17.73 12.53
N LEU A 188 18.50 -17.35 12.36
CA LEU A 188 17.44 -17.72 13.31
C LEU A 188 16.42 -18.71 12.74
N LEU A 189 16.31 -18.81 11.41
CA LEU A 189 15.28 -19.60 10.77
C LEU A 189 15.85 -20.87 10.12
N HIS A 190 15.11 -21.98 10.27
CA HIS A 190 15.47 -23.28 9.70
C HIS A 190 14.26 -23.80 8.90
N PRO A 191 14.09 -23.33 7.65
CA PRO A 191 12.94 -23.68 6.83
C PRO A 191 12.98 -25.18 6.44
N ASN A 192 11.80 -25.77 6.29
CA ASN A 192 11.69 -27.12 5.77
C ASN A 192 11.79 -27.12 4.23
N ARG A 193 13.02 -27.21 3.73
CA ARG A 193 13.32 -27.16 2.28
C ARG A 193 12.70 -28.34 1.50
N GLY A 194 12.31 -29.43 2.18
CA GLY A 194 11.60 -30.56 1.56
C GLY A 194 10.18 -30.20 1.11
N LEU A 195 9.61 -29.11 1.61
CA LEU A 195 8.30 -28.58 1.20
C LEU A 195 8.40 -27.61 0.01
N GLU A 196 9.59 -27.33 -0.52
CA GLU A 196 9.76 -26.45 -1.65
C GLU A 196 9.20 -27.11 -2.93
N GLN A 197 7.89 -26.93 -3.15
CA GLN A 197 7.26 -27.36 -4.39
C GLN A 197 7.80 -26.49 -5.53
N ARG A 198 8.50 -27.10 -6.46
CA ARG A 198 8.81 -26.49 -7.77
C ARG A 198 7.49 -26.23 -8.48
N SER A 199 7.00 -25.00 -8.39
CA SER A 199 5.79 -24.60 -9.09
C SER A 199 6.04 -24.65 -10.59
N VAL A 200 5.27 -25.49 -11.28
CA VAL A 200 5.28 -25.55 -12.73
C VAL A 200 4.89 -24.17 -13.29
N ALA A 201 5.72 -23.63 -14.15
CA ALA A 201 5.54 -22.33 -14.80
C ALA A 201 4.15 -22.20 -15.43
N GLY A 202 3.34 -21.27 -14.92
CA GLY A 202 1.99 -21.03 -15.42
C GLY A 202 1.32 -19.76 -14.87
N ALA A 203 2.05 -18.93 -14.10
CA ALA A 203 1.44 -17.82 -13.38
C ALA A 203 0.92 -16.67 -14.26
N SER A 204 1.47 -16.43 -15.43
CA SER A 204 1.05 -15.34 -16.31
C SER A 204 -0.29 -15.60 -17.04
N SER A 205 -0.62 -16.87 -17.31
CA SER A 205 -1.93 -17.24 -17.88
C SER A 205 -3.07 -17.19 -16.84
N GLY A 206 -2.72 -17.11 -15.56
CA GLY A 206 -3.65 -17.21 -14.45
C GLY A 206 -4.53 -15.99 -14.21
N LEU A 207 -4.05 -14.75 -14.37
CA LEU A 207 -4.84 -13.55 -14.10
C LEU A 207 -5.92 -13.31 -15.15
N ARG A 208 -5.61 -13.53 -16.42
CA ARG A 208 -6.60 -13.46 -17.52
C ARG A 208 -7.68 -14.54 -17.36
N ALA A 209 -7.28 -15.74 -16.97
CA ALA A 209 -8.22 -16.83 -16.71
C ALA A 209 -9.11 -16.53 -15.48
N ALA A 210 -8.52 -15.98 -14.40
CA ALA A 210 -9.28 -15.56 -13.23
C ALA A 210 -10.26 -14.43 -13.58
N TRP A 211 -9.84 -13.45 -14.37
CA TRP A 211 -10.73 -12.39 -14.88
C TRP A 211 -11.88 -12.96 -15.72
N ARG A 212 -11.59 -13.89 -16.65
CA ARG A 212 -12.63 -14.51 -17.48
C ARG A 212 -13.57 -15.40 -16.67
N GLY A 213 -13.06 -16.11 -15.68
CA GLY A 213 -13.85 -16.96 -14.78
C GLY A 213 -14.55 -16.21 -13.65
N SER A 214 -14.26 -14.91 -13.45
CA SER A 214 -14.95 -14.12 -12.44
C SER A 214 -16.35 -13.74 -12.91
N GLY A 215 -17.31 -13.82 -12.00
CA GLY A 215 -18.69 -13.39 -12.26
C GLY A 215 -18.81 -11.88 -12.45
N PRO A 216 -19.94 -11.39 -13.00
CA PRO A 216 -20.12 -9.97 -13.31
C PRO A 216 -20.00 -9.07 -12.08
N VAL A 217 -20.39 -9.54 -10.90
CA VAL A 217 -20.29 -8.81 -9.63
C VAL A 217 -18.83 -8.55 -9.27
N LEU A 218 -17.97 -9.58 -9.34
CA LEU A 218 -16.54 -9.43 -9.01
C LEU A 218 -15.83 -8.50 -10.00
N ARG A 219 -16.17 -8.57 -11.29
CA ARG A 219 -15.63 -7.63 -12.30
C ARG A 219 -16.06 -6.20 -12.00
N HIS A 220 -17.33 -6.00 -11.66
CA HIS A 220 -17.83 -4.68 -11.24
C HIS A 220 -17.07 -4.16 -10.01
N VAL A 221 -16.89 -4.98 -8.98
CA VAL A 221 -16.12 -4.62 -7.77
C VAL A 221 -14.71 -4.18 -8.11
N LEU A 222 -14.01 -4.91 -8.99
CA LEU A 222 -12.64 -4.57 -9.39
C LEU A 222 -12.57 -3.28 -10.21
N ILE A 223 -13.47 -3.09 -11.20
CA ILE A 223 -13.51 -1.87 -12.01
C ILE A 223 -13.88 -0.67 -11.15
N TYR A 224 -14.92 -0.81 -10.32
CA TYR A 224 -15.32 0.24 -9.40
C TYR A 224 -14.19 0.65 -8.46
N THR A 225 -13.48 -0.34 -7.90
CA THR A 225 -12.33 -0.07 -7.02
C THR A 225 -11.24 0.71 -7.75
N ALA A 226 -10.91 0.34 -8.98
CA ALA A 226 -9.91 1.07 -9.76
C ALA A 226 -10.32 2.53 -10.00
N LEU A 227 -11.60 2.77 -10.32
CA LEU A 227 -12.14 4.12 -10.49
C LEU A 227 -12.19 4.90 -9.16
N ALA A 228 -12.66 4.29 -8.09
CA ALA A 228 -12.70 4.92 -6.77
C ALA A 228 -11.29 5.29 -6.27
N CYS A 229 -10.30 4.41 -6.50
CA CYS A 229 -8.91 4.69 -6.17
C CYS A 229 -8.32 5.79 -7.07
N LEU A 230 -8.66 5.82 -8.36
CA LEU A 230 -8.23 6.87 -9.28
C LEU A 230 -8.70 8.25 -8.80
N LEU A 231 -9.90 8.35 -8.26
CA LEU A 231 -10.50 9.60 -7.80
C LEU A 231 -10.12 9.97 -6.35
N GLY A 232 -9.67 9.01 -5.55
CA GLY A 232 -9.53 9.22 -4.11
C GLY A 232 -8.24 8.77 -3.44
N PHE A 233 -7.33 8.07 -4.13
CA PHE A 233 -6.14 7.49 -3.51
C PHE A 233 -4.84 8.25 -3.77
N PHE A 234 -4.91 9.53 -4.08
CA PHE A 234 -3.72 10.35 -4.32
C PHE A 234 -3.04 10.86 -3.04
N HIS A 235 -3.72 10.81 -1.91
CA HIS A 235 -3.22 11.38 -0.66
C HIS A 235 -1.90 10.78 -0.16
N PRO A 236 -1.54 9.48 -0.32
CA PRO A 236 -0.21 9.04 0.07
C PRO A 236 0.90 9.76 -0.71
N GLY A 237 0.69 10.01 -2.00
CA GLY A 237 1.64 10.72 -2.85
C GLY A 237 1.76 12.20 -2.53
N LEU A 238 0.68 12.85 -2.16
CA LEU A 238 0.65 14.28 -1.87
C LEU A 238 0.62 14.61 -0.37
N ALA A 239 0.74 13.60 0.51
CA ALA A 239 0.70 13.79 1.96
C ALA A 239 1.68 14.86 2.49
N PRO A 240 2.94 14.98 1.98
CA PRO A 240 3.82 16.05 2.42
C PRO A 240 3.28 17.44 2.12
N LEU A 241 2.69 17.63 0.93
CA LEU A 241 2.09 18.90 0.53
C LEU A 241 0.83 19.21 1.35
N MET A 242 -0.03 18.20 1.55
CA MET A 242 -1.24 18.32 2.37
C MET A 242 -0.92 18.67 3.82
N ALA A 243 0.10 18.03 4.41
CA ALA A 243 0.55 18.28 5.76
C ALA A 243 1.11 19.71 5.91
N ARG A 244 1.90 20.16 4.94
CA ARG A 244 2.45 21.51 4.88
C ARG A 244 1.36 22.58 4.85
N ASP A 245 0.37 22.41 3.98
CA ASP A 245 -0.71 23.39 3.81
C ASP A 245 -1.61 23.47 5.05
N LEU A 246 -1.84 22.34 5.74
CA LEU A 246 -2.72 22.25 6.89
C LEU A 246 -2.02 22.59 8.23
N LEU A 247 -0.79 22.12 8.42
CA LEU A 247 -0.09 22.13 9.70
C LEU A 247 1.19 22.98 9.69
N GLY A 248 1.61 23.47 8.52
CA GLY A 248 2.82 24.24 8.33
C GLY A 248 4.02 23.42 7.83
N PRO A 249 5.13 24.11 7.46
CA PRO A 249 6.26 23.53 6.76
C PRO A 249 7.26 22.88 7.74
N SER A 250 6.86 21.78 8.41
CA SER A 250 7.75 21.03 9.29
C SER A 250 7.62 19.51 9.10
N PRO A 251 8.70 18.72 9.27
CA PRO A 251 8.61 17.28 9.23
C PRO A 251 7.68 16.70 10.29
N GLN A 252 7.56 17.37 11.45
CA GLN A 252 6.61 16.99 12.51
C GLN A 252 5.15 17.09 12.03
N ALA A 253 4.84 18.09 11.20
CA ALA A 253 3.53 18.24 10.58
C ALA A 253 3.19 17.01 9.72
N LEU A 254 4.13 16.48 8.94
CA LEU A 254 3.95 15.25 8.20
C LEU A 254 3.74 14.05 9.12
N GLY A 255 4.54 13.92 10.18
CA GLY A 255 4.39 12.87 11.19
C GLY A 255 3.00 12.89 11.82
N LEU A 256 2.51 14.06 12.23
CA LEU A 256 1.19 14.23 12.82
C LEU A 256 0.07 13.93 11.80
N PHE A 257 0.15 14.47 10.59
CA PHE A 257 -0.82 14.25 9.52
C PHE A 257 -0.98 12.75 9.20
N THR A 258 0.14 12.06 9.01
CA THR A 258 0.14 10.63 8.71
C THR A 258 -0.28 9.78 9.91
N SER A 259 -0.04 10.24 11.16
CA SER A 259 -0.54 9.58 12.37
C SER A 259 -2.06 9.61 12.43
N VAL A 260 -2.69 10.75 12.12
CA VAL A 260 -4.15 10.88 12.09
C VAL A 260 -4.76 10.06 10.94
N LEU A 261 -4.10 10.07 9.76
CA LEU A 261 -4.50 9.21 8.63
C LEU A 261 -4.46 7.72 9.02
N ALA A 262 -3.40 7.29 9.72
CA ALA A 262 -3.24 5.93 10.23
C ALA A 262 -4.29 5.58 11.28
N ALA A 263 -4.58 6.47 12.22
CA ALA A 263 -5.63 6.28 13.22
C ALA A 263 -7.02 6.10 12.57
N GLY A 264 -7.32 6.91 11.55
CA GLY A 264 -8.51 6.73 10.73
C GLY A 264 -8.55 5.37 10.04
N SER A 265 -7.44 4.96 9.44
CA SER A 265 -7.31 3.67 8.75
C SER A 265 -7.54 2.48 9.68
N ILE A 266 -7.00 2.52 10.90
CA ILE A 266 -7.23 1.50 11.94
C ILE A 266 -8.72 1.46 12.31
N SER A 267 -9.30 2.62 12.58
CA SER A 267 -10.71 2.73 12.98
C SER A 267 -11.66 2.19 11.89
N GLY A 268 -11.42 2.56 10.63
CA GLY A 268 -12.19 2.04 9.50
C GLY A 268 -12.06 0.52 9.34
N GLY A 269 -10.84 -0.02 9.50
CA GLY A 269 -10.59 -1.45 9.48
C GLY A 269 -11.32 -2.20 10.58
N LEU A 270 -11.35 -1.68 11.82
CA LEU A 270 -12.07 -2.27 12.95
C LEU A 270 -13.60 -2.26 12.73
N VAL A 271 -14.14 -1.16 12.22
CA VAL A 271 -15.57 -1.08 11.87
C VAL A 271 -15.93 -2.10 10.81
N LEU A 272 -15.12 -2.21 9.75
CA LEU A 272 -15.31 -3.22 8.71
C LEU A 272 -15.23 -4.63 9.26
N GLN A 273 -14.25 -4.94 10.11
CA GLN A 273 -14.08 -6.26 10.73
C GLN A 273 -15.33 -6.63 11.55
N ARG A 274 -15.83 -5.71 12.37
CA ARG A 274 -17.03 -5.92 13.20
C ARG A 274 -18.28 -6.23 12.36
N HIS A 275 -18.40 -5.62 11.19
CA HIS A 275 -19.56 -5.75 10.31
C HIS A 275 -19.28 -6.58 9.05
N SER A 276 -18.16 -7.30 9.01
CA SER A 276 -17.66 -8.00 7.81
C SER A 276 -18.65 -8.96 7.18
N ARG A 277 -19.37 -9.78 8.00
CA ARG A 277 -20.39 -10.72 7.52
C ARG A 277 -21.55 -10.03 6.82
N TRP A 278 -22.02 -8.93 7.38
CA TRP A 278 -23.15 -8.17 6.83
C TRP A 278 -22.73 -7.38 5.58
N LEU A 279 -21.55 -6.76 5.60
CA LEU A 279 -21.04 -5.95 4.50
C LEU A 279 -20.61 -6.78 3.30
N SER A 280 -20.04 -7.98 3.50
CA SER A 280 -19.64 -8.86 2.39
C SER A 280 -20.81 -9.29 1.51
N GLN A 281 -22.02 -9.35 2.08
CA GLN A 281 -23.26 -9.64 1.34
C GLN A 281 -23.83 -8.41 0.62
N ARG A 282 -23.25 -7.23 0.80
CA ARG A 282 -23.73 -5.94 0.28
C ARG A 282 -22.60 -5.12 -0.35
N PRO A 283 -21.94 -5.65 -1.40
CA PRO A 283 -20.76 -5.02 -1.97
C PRO A 283 -21.00 -3.57 -2.41
N GLY A 284 -22.13 -3.25 -3.03
CA GLY A 284 -22.45 -1.88 -3.42
C GLY A 284 -22.60 -0.91 -2.24
N LEU A 285 -23.13 -1.38 -1.08
CA LEU A 285 -23.18 -0.55 0.12
C LEU A 285 -21.77 -0.29 0.65
N LEU A 286 -20.93 -1.32 0.72
CA LEU A 286 -19.57 -1.20 1.21
C LEU A 286 -18.73 -0.26 0.32
N LEU A 287 -18.71 -0.51 -0.97
CA LEU A 287 -17.93 0.27 -1.93
C LEU A 287 -18.41 1.72 -1.97
N GLY A 288 -19.72 1.93 -2.13
CA GLY A 288 -20.32 3.27 -2.20
C GLY A 288 -20.11 4.08 -0.93
N SER A 289 -20.31 3.49 0.27
CA SER A 289 -20.11 4.21 1.53
C SER A 289 -18.64 4.58 1.76
N CYS A 290 -17.68 3.68 1.50
CA CYS A 290 -16.26 3.98 1.60
C CYS A 290 -15.85 5.11 0.64
N THR A 291 -16.35 5.08 -0.61
CA THR A 291 -16.06 6.11 -1.60
C THR A 291 -16.69 7.46 -1.20
N LEU A 292 -17.90 7.47 -0.66
CA LEU A 292 -18.52 8.70 -0.15
C LEU A 292 -17.76 9.29 1.02
N ILE A 293 -17.27 8.47 1.96
CA ILE A 293 -16.46 8.93 3.08
C ILE A 293 -15.18 9.62 2.57
N THR A 294 -14.45 8.97 1.66
CA THR A 294 -13.22 9.56 1.08
C THR A 294 -13.51 10.80 0.27
N ALA A 295 -14.54 10.81 -0.55
CA ALA A 295 -14.95 11.93 -1.37
C ALA A 295 -15.40 13.15 -0.54
N THR A 296 -16.22 12.91 0.50
CA THR A 296 -16.63 13.97 1.43
C THR A 296 -15.42 14.55 2.16
N ALA A 297 -14.49 13.70 2.61
CA ALA A 297 -13.26 14.16 3.25
C ALA A 297 -12.44 15.07 2.31
N GLN A 298 -12.34 14.72 1.02
CA GLN A 298 -11.66 15.56 0.01
C GLN A 298 -12.38 16.90 -0.19
N LEU A 299 -13.71 16.92 -0.27
CA LEU A 299 -14.49 18.16 -0.39
C LEU A 299 -14.33 19.06 0.84
N VAL A 300 -14.30 18.46 2.03
CA VAL A 300 -14.02 19.20 3.27
C VAL A 300 -12.60 19.77 3.24
N MET A 301 -11.61 19.00 2.80
CA MET A 301 -10.24 19.49 2.66
C MET A 301 -10.13 20.59 1.59
N ALA A 302 -10.89 20.54 0.50
CA ALA A 302 -10.94 21.61 -0.48
C ALA A 302 -11.36 22.95 0.14
N ALA A 303 -12.31 22.90 1.08
CA ALA A 303 -12.85 24.11 1.72
C ALA A 303 -12.03 24.56 2.95
N TYR A 304 -11.37 23.63 3.66
CA TYR A 304 -10.80 23.85 5.01
C TYR A 304 -9.32 23.43 5.13
N SER A 305 -8.54 23.51 4.06
CA SER A 305 -7.09 23.25 4.06
C SER A 305 -6.28 24.49 4.43
N SER A 306 -6.45 24.99 5.65
CA SER A 306 -5.67 26.12 6.15
C SER A 306 -5.31 25.95 7.62
N PRO A 307 -4.25 26.61 8.12
CA PRO A 307 -3.89 26.58 9.54
C PRO A 307 -5.00 27.09 10.47
N LYS A 308 -5.90 27.94 9.97
CA LYS A 308 -7.05 28.43 10.75
C LYS A 308 -8.13 27.36 10.98
N THR A 309 -8.16 26.34 10.17
CA THR A 309 -9.18 25.25 10.16
C THR A 309 -8.58 23.87 10.44
N VAL A 310 -7.45 23.82 11.15
CA VAL A 310 -6.69 22.57 11.43
C VAL A 310 -7.58 21.45 11.96
N GLY A 311 -8.48 21.73 12.93
CA GLY A 311 -9.35 20.71 13.51
C GLY A 311 -10.26 20.04 12.46
N ILE A 312 -10.84 20.82 11.55
CA ILE A 312 -11.71 20.31 10.48
C ILE A 312 -10.89 19.52 9.47
N GLY A 313 -9.72 20.05 9.06
CA GLY A 313 -8.81 19.37 8.13
C GLY A 313 -8.28 18.05 8.69
N MET A 314 -7.97 17.98 10.00
CA MET A 314 -7.53 16.74 10.64
C MET A 314 -8.68 15.72 10.78
N ALA A 315 -9.90 16.16 11.05
CA ALA A 315 -11.08 15.30 11.02
C ALA A 315 -11.32 14.72 9.61
N ALA A 316 -11.15 15.54 8.56
CA ALA A 316 -11.20 15.07 7.17
C ALA A 316 -10.07 14.08 6.86
N THR A 317 -8.86 14.32 7.35
CA THR A 317 -7.72 13.40 7.20
C THR A 317 -8.01 12.04 7.86
N PHE A 318 -8.59 12.04 9.05
CA PHE A 318 -9.04 10.82 9.73
C PHE A 318 -10.08 10.07 8.89
N ALA A 319 -11.11 10.76 8.40
CA ALA A 319 -12.15 10.16 7.56
C ALA A 319 -11.58 9.61 6.23
N LEU A 320 -10.61 10.31 5.63
CA LEU A 320 -9.88 9.87 4.44
C LEU A 320 -9.18 8.54 4.68
N GLY A 321 -8.46 8.41 5.79
CA GLY A 321 -7.82 7.16 6.19
C GLY A 321 -8.82 6.04 6.40
N ALA A 322 -9.91 6.30 7.12
CA ALA A 322 -10.95 5.32 7.41
C ALA A 322 -11.62 4.79 6.13
N GLY A 323 -12.01 5.67 5.22
CA GLY A 323 -12.65 5.29 3.96
C GLY A 323 -11.72 4.49 3.04
N THR A 324 -10.46 4.92 2.90
CA THR A 324 -9.49 4.25 2.02
C THR A 324 -9.11 2.85 2.53
N ALA A 325 -8.84 2.72 3.82
CA ALA A 325 -8.49 1.41 4.41
C ALA A 325 -9.68 0.44 4.37
N SER A 326 -10.91 0.95 4.62
CA SER A 326 -12.11 0.14 4.52
C SER A 326 -12.40 -0.30 3.08
N LEU A 327 -12.14 0.55 2.09
CA LEU A 327 -12.26 0.19 0.68
C LEU A 327 -11.32 -0.97 0.32
N LEU A 328 -10.04 -0.88 0.65
CA LEU A 328 -9.04 -1.91 0.37
C LEU A 328 -9.39 -3.24 1.06
N ALA A 329 -9.68 -3.19 2.36
CA ALA A 329 -10.05 -4.37 3.12
C ALA A 329 -11.37 -4.98 2.63
N GLY A 330 -12.32 -4.13 2.23
CA GLY A 330 -13.61 -4.53 1.67
C GLY A 330 -13.49 -5.25 0.33
N VAL A 331 -12.66 -4.74 -0.57
CA VAL A 331 -12.36 -5.40 -1.86
C VAL A 331 -11.72 -6.77 -1.65
N ASN A 332 -10.74 -6.85 -0.74
CA ASN A 332 -10.13 -8.13 -0.39
C ASN A 332 -11.15 -9.12 0.19
N LEU A 333 -12.03 -8.66 1.08
CA LEU A 333 -13.10 -9.47 1.68
C LEU A 333 -14.06 -9.99 0.61
N ILE A 334 -14.59 -9.11 -0.25
CA ILE A 334 -15.54 -9.48 -1.32
C ILE A 334 -14.87 -10.43 -2.31
N SER A 335 -13.62 -10.17 -2.69
CA SER A 335 -12.86 -11.03 -3.60
C SER A 335 -12.65 -12.43 -3.03
N GLN A 336 -12.40 -12.55 -1.73
CA GLN A 336 -12.22 -13.84 -1.06
C GLN A 336 -13.54 -14.61 -0.90
N VAL A 337 -14.61 -13.92 -0.50
CA VAL A 337 -15.92 -14.56 -0.27
C VAL A 337 -16.62 -14.91 -1.60
N GLY A 338 -16.48 -14.04 -2.61
CA GLY A 338 -17.13 -14.20 -3.91
C GLY A 338 -16.39 -15.09 -4.90
N SER A 339 -15.21 -15.63 -4.54
CA SER A 339 -14.38 -16.45 -5.44
C SER A 339 -14.34 -17.90 -5.01
N SER A 340 -14.33 -18.83 -5.99
CA SER A 340 -14.06 -20.24 -5.73
C SER A 340 -12.63 -20.42 -5.18
N MET A 341 -12.41 -21.50 -4.43
CA MET A 341 -11.09 -21.82 -3.84
C MET A 341 -9.97 -21.83 -4.90
N ALA A 342 -10.28 -22.30 -6.11
CA ALA A 342 -9.31 -22.44 -7.20
C ALA A 342 -8.75 -21.12 -7.73
N ILE A 343 -9.52 -20.02 -7.65
CA ILE A 343 -9.13 -18.70 -8.19
C ILE A 343 -8.96 -17.61 -7.13
N ARG A 344 -9.23 -17.92 -5.86
CA ARG A 344 -9.27 -16.95 -4.75
C ARG A 344 -7.99 -16.11 -4.63
N GLY A 345 -6.81 -16.74 -4.69
CA GLY A 345 -5.53 -16.03 -4.63
C GLY A 345 -5.31 -15.11 -5.82
N ARG A 346 -5.74 -15.51 -7.02
CA ARG A 346 -5.64 -14.70 -8.24
C ARG A 346 -6.60 -13.51 -8.21
N MET A 347 -7.78 -13.70 -7.65
CA MET A 347 -8.75 -12.61 -7.45
C MET A 347 -8.26 -11.58 -6.43
N ALA A 348 -7.61 -12.01 -5.35
CA ALA A 348 -6.94 -11.10 -4.43
C ALA A 348 -5.82 -10.30 -5.14
N GLY A 349 -5.05 -10.94 -6.03
CA GLY A 349 -4.06 -10.26 -6.87
C GLY A 349 -4.68 -9.22 -7.81
N LEU A 350 -5.81 -9.54 -8.47
CA LEU A 350 -6.55 -8.57 -9.29
C LEU A 350 -7.09 -7.39 -8.44
N GLY A 351 -7.54 -7.64 -7.22
CA GLY A 351 -7.93 -6.60 -6.27
C GLY A 351 -6.79 -5.65 -5.91
N GLN A 352 -5.60 -6.19 -5.69
CA GLN A 352 -4.40 -5.37 -5.45
C GLN A 352 -4.00 -4.56 -6.69
N ILE A 353 -4.08 -5.13 -7.89
CA ILE A 353 -3.82 -4.41 -9.15
C ILE A 353 -4.83 -3.27 -9.33
N ALA A 354 -6.11 -3.51 -9.10
CA ALA A 354 -7.14 -2.48 -9.19
C ALA A 354 -6.89 -1.33 -8.18
N PHE A 355 -6.54 -1.67 -6.95
CA PHE A 355 -6.28 -0.71 -5.89
C PHE A 355 -4.97 0.08 -6.13
N LEU A 356 -3.84 -0.62 -6.32
CA LEU A 356 -2.53 0.02 -6.48
C LEU A 356 -2.39 0.69 -7.84
N GLY A 357 -2.94 0.10 -8.91
CA GLY A 357 -2.93 0.69 -10.25
C GLY A 357 -3.77 1.96 -10.31
N GLY A 358 -4.99 1.94 -9.78
CA GLY A 358 -5.82 3.14 -9.64
C GLY A 358 -5.16 4.21 -8.77
N GLY A 359 -4.57 3.80 -7.62
CA GLY A 359 -3.88 4.70 -6.70
C GLY A 359 -2.60 5.31 -7.25
N GLY A 360 -1.79 4.55 -8.00
CA GLY A 360 -0.58 5.06 -8.65
C GLY A 360 -0.89 6.12 -9.71
N LEU A 361 -1.91 5.88 -10.54
CA LEU A 361 -2.38 6.84 -11.54
C LEU A 361 -3.06 8.06 -10.88
N SER A 362 -3.73 7.86 -9.75
CA SER A 362 -4.40 8.91 -8.99
C SER A 362 -3.43 10.01 -8.56
N GLY A 363 -2.27 9.63 -8.03
CA GLY A 363 -1.25 10.60 -7.63
C GLY A 363 -0.78 11.47 -8.79
N LEU A 364 -0.52 10.87 -9.95
CA LEU A 364 -0.12 11.60 -11.17
C LEU A 364 -1.24 12.50 -11.69
N LEU A 365 -2.48 12.02 -11.71
CA LEU A 365 -3.64 12.81 -12.12
C LEU A 365 -3.83 14.02 -11.19
N ALA A 366 -3.82 13.80 -9.89
CA ALA A 366 -3.99 14.86 -8.90
C ALA A 366 -2.85 15.88 -8.96
N ALA A 367 -1.60 15.43 -9.16
CA ALA A 367 -0.47 16.34 -9.32
C ALA A 367 -0.58 17.17 -10.60
N ALA A 368 -0.95 16.57 -11.74
CA ALA A 368 -1.16 17.30 -12.98
C ALA A 368 -2.29 18.33 -12.85
N MET A 369 -3.41 17.96 -12.23
CA MET A 369 -4.52 18.88 -11.97
C MET A 369 -4.12 20.01 -11.02
N SER A 370 -3.27 19.74 -10.03
CA SER A 370 -2.84 20.75 -9.06
C SER A 370 -2.00 21.86 -9.68
N LEU A 371 -1.36 21.65 -10.84
CA LEU A 371 -0.62 22.68 -11.56
C LEU A 371 -1.54 23.77 -12.11
N THR A 372 -2.78 23.45 -12.44
CA THR A 372 -3.75 24.40 -13.04
C THR A 372 -4.82 24.84 -12.04
N LEU A 373 -5.32 23.93 -11.21
CA LEU A 373 -6.43 24.17 -10.29
C LEU A 373 -5.97 24.47 -8.85
N GLY A 374 -4.68 24.31 -8.58
CA GLY A 374 -4.18 24.26 -7.21
C GLY A 374 -4.62 23.01 -6.46
N LEU A 375 -4.10 22.81 -5.25
CA LEU A 375 -4.40 21.62 -4.45
C LEU A 375 -5.88 21.57 -4.04
N GLN A 376 -6.44 22.70 -3.61
CA GLN A 376 -7.84 22.81 -3.19
C GLN A 376 -8.82 22.55 -4.34
N GLY A 377 -8.56 23.14 -5.53
CA GLY A 377 -9.36 22.88 -6.74
C GLY A 377 -9.32 21.41 -7.15
N THR A 378 -8.16 20.77 -7.03
CA THR A 378 -8.00 19.34 -7.28
C THR A 378 -8.85 18.51 -6.33
N PHE A 379 -8.82 18.80 -5.02
CA PHE A 379 -9.68 18.13 -4.03
C PHE A 379 -11.17 18.33 -4.34
N ALA A 380 -11.58 19.54 -4.75
CA ALA A 380 -12.96 19.83 -5.09
C ALA A 380 -13.43 19.00 -6.29
N VAL A 381 -12.66 18.97 -7.36
CA VAL A 381 -13.04 18.23 -8.59
C VAL A 381 -13.01 16.72 -8.38
N LEU A 382 -11.93 16.16 -7.83
CA LEU A 382 -11.82 14.72 -7.59
C LEU A 382 -12.79 14.26 -6.51
N GLY A 383 -13.01 15.08 -5.47
CA GLY A 383 -14.01 14.83 -4.44
C GLY A 383 -15.43 14.83 -4.99
N ALA A 384 -15.79 15.79 -5.84
CA ALA A 384 -17.12 15.83 -6.47
C ALA A 384 -17.35 14.62 -7.39
N ALA A 385 -16.35 14.26 -8.21
CA ALA A 385 -16.41 13.07 -9.07
C ALA A 385 -16.53 11.79 -8.25
N GLY A 386 -15.74 11.65 -7.18
CA GLY A 386 -15.82 10.52 -6.25
C GLY A 386 -17.15 10.46 -5.52
N PHE A 387 -17.71 11.60 -5.12
CA PHE A 387 -19.01 11.67 -4.48
C PHE A 387 -20.12 11.20 -5.42
N ALA A 388 -20.12 11.67 -6.68
CA ALA A 388 -21.05 11.21 -7.70
C ALA A 388 -20.94 9.70 -7.95
N LEU A 389 -19.70 9.16 -8.04
CA LEU A 389 -19.44 7.73 -8.20
C LEU A 389 -19.98 6.92 -7.01
N GLY A 390 -19.72 7.36 -5.78
CA GLY A 390 -20.19 6.71 -4.57
C GLY A 390 -21.72 6.72 -4.44
N LEU A 391 -22.34 7.85 -4.78
CA LEU A 391 -23.80 7.99 -4.77
C LEU A 391 -24.45 7.09 -5.82
N GLN A 392 -23.91 7.07 -7.04
CA GLN A 392 -24.38 6.18 -8.12
C GLN A 392 -24.33 4.71 -7.69
N GLU A 393 -23.24 4.28 -7.03
CA GLU A 393 -23.12 2.91 -6.54
C GLU A 393 -24.15 2.59 -5.47
N LEU A 394 -24.43 3.50 -4.55
CA LEU A 394 -25.47 3.31 -3.53
C LEU A 394 -26.87 3.21 -4.12
N ILE A 395 -27.19 3.96 -5.16
CA ILE A 395 -28.49 3.92 -5.84
C ILE A 395 -28.64 2.62 -6.62
N SER A 396 -27.60 2.20 -7.36
CA SER A 396 -27.62 0.99 -8.21
C SER A 396 -27.52 -0.33 -7.44
N ARG A 397 -27.23 -0.30 -6.14
CA ARG A 397 -27.02 -1.50 -5.29
C ARG A 397 -28.15 -2.53 -5.29
N ARG A 398 -29.39 -2.16 -5.65
CA ARG A 398 -30.52 -3.11 -5.73
C ARG A 398 -30.28 -4.21 -6.77
N SER A 399 -29.69 -3.85 -7.90
CA SER A 399 -29.37 -4.82 -8.96
C SER A 399 -28.28 -5.82 -8.55
N LEU A 400 -27.31 -5.40 -7.71
CA LEU A 400 -26.24 -6.26 -7.23
C LEU A 400 -26.70 -7.25 -6.17
N ARG A 401 -27.65 -6.88 -5.29
CA ARG A 401 -28.24 -7.79 -4.30
C ARG A 401 -28.98 -8.99 -4.92
N LEU A 402 -29.67 -8.77 -6.03
CA LEU A 402 -30.40 -9.80 -6.72
C LEU A 402 -29.47 -10.82 -7.41
N LYS A 403 -28.32 -10.39 -7.88
CA LYS A 403 -27.33 -11.25 -8.57
C LYS A 403 -26.48 -12.10 -7.62
N LEU A 404 -26.27 -11.68 -6.36
CA LEU A 404 -25.55 -12.48 -5.34
C LEU A 404 -26.40 -13.60 -4.73
N ARG A 405 -27.73 -13.51 -4.81
CA ARG A 405 -28.64 -14.57 -4.34
C ARG A 405 -28.82 -15.72 -5.35
N SER A 406 -28.31 -15.56 -6.58
CA SER A 406 -28.40 -16.56 -7.66
C SER A 406 -27.09 -17.33 -7.89
N VAL A 407 -26.09 -17.19 -7.01
CA VAL A 407 -24.83 -17.93 -6.95
C VAL A 407 -24.74 -18.62 -5.59
#